data_cba2e596b240c4274e706ac8eeb7a862
#
_entry.id   cba2e596b240c4274e706ac8eeb7a862
#
_cell.length_a   1.000
_cell.length_b   1.000
_cell.length_c   1.000
_cell.angle_alpha   90.00
_cell.angle_beta   90.00
_cell.angle_gamma   90.00
#
_symmetry.space_group_name_H-M   'P 1'
#
loop_
_entity.id
_entity.type
_entity.pdbx_description
1 polymer ?
#
loop_
_entity_poly.entity_id
_entity_poly.type
_entity_poly.pdbx_seq_one_letter_code
_entity_poly.pdbx_strand_id
1 'polypeptide(L)'
;KELRENRNIQMERVDEGVLINFFSETDRNLFDESSGDDLALSDYGLMALNSVGVLLARYNLNNGKGSSIEITGHTPEGVDDPWSMSAKQSALVFDEILKSGVQESQVVKIIGAGDSIPLDAEKPGDMKNRRFEILIRTKPEE
;
A
#
# COMPACT_ATOMS: atom_id res chain seq x y z
N LYS A 1 10.00 13.33 -9.92
CA LYS A 1 10.63 14.28 -9.02
C LYS A 1 9.97 14.28 -7.64
N GLU A 2 8.64 14.29 -7.61
CA GLU A 2 7.90 14.19 -6.35
C GLU A 2 8.20 12.89 -5.63
N LEU A 3 8.37 11.80 -6.37
CA LEU A 3 8.70 10.51 -5.78
C LEU A 3 10.07 10.52 -5.11
N ARG A 4 11.03 11.26 -5.66
CA ARG A 4 12.35 11.38 -5.05
C ARG A 4 12.33 12.21 -3.78
N GLU A 5 11.43 13.17 -3.70
CA GLU A 5 11.28 14.02 -2.53
C GLU A 5 10.47 13.34 -1.44
N ASN A 6 9.65 12.36 -1.82
CA ASN A 6 8.80 11.65 -0.88
C ASN A 6 9.52 10.41 -0.36
N ARG A 7 10.14 10.54 0.80
CA ARG A 7 10.92 9.48 1.42
C ARG A 7 10.08 8.28 1.86
N ASN A 8 8.77 8.45 1.85
CA ASN A 8 7.85 7.44 2.34
C ASN A 8 7.32 6.54 1.24
N ILE A 9 7.79 6.76 0.01
CA ILE A 9 7.43 5.92 -1.14
C ILE A 9 8.71 5.37 -1.74
N GLN A 10 8.82 4.06 -1.82
CA GLN A 10 9.94 3.39 -2.45
C GLN A 10 9.43 2.47 -3.56
N MET A 11 10.02 2.60 -4.73
CA MET A 11 9.69 1.74 -5.86
C MET A 11 10.91 0.92 -6.21
N GLU A 12 10.71 -0.39 -6.39
CA GLU A 12 11.79 -1.26 -6.80
C GLU A 12 11.30 -2.29 -7.80
N ARG A 13 12.20 -2.69 -8.68
CA ARG A 13 11.93 -3.78 -9.58
C ARG A 13 12.20 -5.10 -8.87
N VAL A 14 11.23 -5.99 -8.91
CA VAL A 14 11.34 -7.33 -8.34
C VAL A 14 11.08 -8.35 -9.45
N ASP A 15 11.31 -9.63 -9.17
CA ASP A 15 11.12 -10.67 -10.19
C ASP A 15 9.70 -10.69 -10.74
N GLU A 16 8.71 -10.44 -9.90
CA GLU A 16 7.30 -10.47 -10.28
C GLU A 16 6.87 -9.23 -11.06
N GLY A 17 7.59 -8.11 -10.92
CA GLY A 17 7.22 -6.86 -11.57
C GLY A 17 7.78 -5.66 -10.84
N VAL A 18 6.89 -4.76 -10.39
CA VAL A 18 7.26 -3.54 -9.68
C VAL A 18 6.58 -3.51 -8.33
N LEU A 19 7.37 -3.36 -7.27
CA LEU A 19 6.85 -3.24 -5.91
C LEU A 19 6.94 -1.79 -5.48
N ILE A 20 5.82 -1.25 -5.00
CA ILE A 20 5.74 0.10 -4.48
C ILE A 20 5.42 0.00 -3.00
N ASN A 21 6.30 0.51 -2.16
CA ASN A 21 6.20 0.45 -0.71
C ASN A 21 5.87 1.85 -0.17
N PHE A 22 4.80 1.95 0.61
CA PHE A 22 4.39 3.20 1.25
C PHE A 22 4.48 2.99 2.74
N PHE A 23 5.19 3.85 3.45
CA PHE A 23 5.33 3.66 4.89
C PHE A 23 5.20 4.98 5.66
N SER A 24 4.77 4.85 6.91
CA SER A 24 4.54 5.99 7.79
C SER A 24 5.83 6.44 8.47
N GLU A 25 5.85 7.68 8.92
CA GLU A 25 6.84 8.20 9.85
C GLU A 25 6.10 8.76 11.06
N THR A 26 6.82 9.11 12.11
CA THR A 26 6.25 9.57 13.36
C THR A 26 5.29 10.75 13.15
N ASP A 27 5.64 11.68 12.26
CA ASP A 27 4.85 12.87 11.98
C ASP A 27 4.01 12.76 10.70
N ARG A 28 4.07 11.62 10.00
CA ARG A 28 3.39 11.41 8.72
C ARG A 28 2.81 10.01 8.67
N ASN A 29 1.71 9.83 9.37
CA ASN A 29 1.00 8.55 9.36
C ASN A 29 0.16 8.45 8.09
N LEU A 30 0.25 7.32 7.42
CA LEU A 30 -0.55 7.03 6.22
C LEU A 30 -2.05 6.89 6.54
N PHE A 31 -2.38 6.56 7.78
CA PHE A 31 -3.75 6.31 8.19
C PHE A 31 -4.13 7.17 9.38
N ASP A 32 -5.41 7.54 9.41
CA ASP A 32 -5.99 8.29 10.52
C ASP A 32 -6.77 7.32 11.41
N GLU A 33 -6.32 7.17 12.64
CA GLU A 33 -6.94 6.28 13.62
C GLU A 33 -7.79 7.04 14.64
N SER A 34 -7.89 8.36 14.50
CA SER A 34 -8.59 9.20 15.48
C SER A 34 -10.11 9.00 15.47
N SER A 35 -10.63 8.32 14.47
CA SER A 35 -12.07 8.08 14.32
C SER A 35 -12.54 6.80 15.04
N GLY A 36 -11.75 6.24 15.95
CA GLY A 36 -12.11 5.04 16.69
C GLY A 36 -12.06 3.80 15.81
N ASP A 37 -13.20 3.13 15.66
CA ASP A 37 -13.27 1.91 14.84
C ASP A 37 -13.20 2.19 13.34
N ASP A 38 -13.34 3.45 12.94
CA ASP A 38 -13.35 3.83 11.54
C ASP A 38 -11.96 4.28 11.10
N LEU A 39 -11.16 3.34 10.65
CA LEU A 39 -9.87 3.64 10.05
C LEU A 39 -10.09 4.37 8.73
N ALA A 40 -9.29 5.39 8.47
CA ALA A 40 -9.33 6.13 7.21
C ALA A 40 -7.91 6.41 6.75
N LEU A 41 -7.74 6.67 5.46
CA LEU A 41 -6.48 7.20 4.96
C LEU A 41 -6.35 8.64 5.47
N SER A 42 -5.16 8.99 5.93
CA SER A 42 -4.87 10.37 6.32
C SER A 42 -4.72 11.24 5.06
N ASP A 43 -4.70 12.56 5.24
CA ASP A 43 -4.42 13.47 4.12
C ASP A 43 -3.08 13.13 3.48
N TYR A 44 -2.09 12.79 4.30
CA TYR A 44 -0.79 12.36 3.81
C TYR A 44 -0.89 11.05 3.02
N GLY A 45 -1.64 10.08 3.53
CA GLY A 45 -1.85 8.80 2.85
C GLY A 45 -2.54 8.98 1.50
N LEU A 46 -3.56 9.83 1.46
CA LEU A 46 -4.26 10.14 0.21
C LEU A 46 -3.32 10.80 -0.80
N MET A 47 -2.53 11.76 -0.35
CA MET A 47 -1.58 12.45 -1.22
C MET A 47 -0.53 11.47 -1.78
N ALA A 48 0.02 10.64 -0.91
CA ALA A 48 1.02 9.66 -1.30
C ALA A 48 0.45 8.68 -2.33
N LEU A 49 -0.73 8.17 -2.08
CA LEU A 49 -1.37 7.20 -2.96
C LEU A 49 -1.75 7.85 -4.30
N ASN A 50 -2.28 9.07 -4.28
CA ASN A 50 -2.64 9.78 -5.50
C ASN A 50 -1.42 10.09 -6.36
N SER A 51 -0.25 10.27 -5.75
CA SER A 51 0.97 10.55 -6.51
C SER A 51 1.36 9.39 -7.44
N VAL A 52 0.92 8.19 -7.14
CA VAL A 52 1.16 7.02 -8.00
C VAL A 52 -0.11 6.52 -8.68
N GLY A 53 -1.28 7.04 -8.29
CA GLY A 53 -2.56 6.55 -8.80
C GLY A 53 -2.69 6.68 -10.31
N VAL A 54 -2.27 7.81 -10.86
CA VAL A 54 -2.28 8.03 -12.30
C VAL A 54 -1.37 7.04 -13.02
N LEU A 55 -0.21 6.77 -12.41
CA LEU A 55 0.73 5.80 -12.95
C LEU A 55 0.12 4.39 -12.96
N LEU A 56 -0.54 4.02 -11.87
CA LEU A 56 -1.21 2.71 -11.78
C LEU A 56 -2.28 2.58 -12.85
N ALA A 57 -3.10 3.60 -13.02
CA ALA A 57 -4.17 3.59 -14.02
C ALA A 57 -3.61 3.52 -15.43
N ARG A 58 -2.55 4.27 -15.70
CA ARG A 58 -1.88 4.25 -17.00
C ARG A 58 -1.28 2.89 -17.30
N TYR A 59 -0.65 2.29 -16.31
CA TYR A 59 -0.06 0.96 -16.44
C TYR A 59 -1.14 -0.06 -16.82
N ASN A 60 -2.26 0.04 -16.15
CA ASN A 60 -3.42 -0.79 -16.40
C ASN A 60 -3.92 -0.65 -17.85
N LEU A 61 -4.04 0.58 -18.31
CA LEU A 61 -4.53 0.86 -19.67
C LEU A 61 -3.58 0.37 -20.76
N ASN A 62 -2.27 0.53 -20.53
CA ASN A 62 -1.27 0.21 -21.55
C ASN A 62 -0.91 -1.27 -21.60
N ASN A 63 -1.09 -1.98 -20.51
CA ASN A 63 -0.65 -3.35 -20.40
C ASN A 63 -1.78 -4.32 -20.10
N GLY A 64 -2.97 -4.03 -20.57
CA GLY A 64 -4.21 -4.70 -20.23
C GLY A 64 -4.18 -6.21 -20.05
N LYS A 65 -3.23 -6.92 -20.67
CA LYS A 65 -3.07 -8.34 -20.48
C LYS A 65 -1.82 -8.61 -19.66
N GLY A 66 -1.93 -9.41 -18.63
CA GLY A 66 -0.78 -9.89 -17.86
C GLY A 66 -0.35 -8.99 -16.73
N SER A 67 -0.96 -7.81 -16.58
CA SER A 67 -0.71 -6.96 -15.43
C SER A 67 -1.79 -7.17 -14.40
N SER A 68 -1.39 -7.38 -13.15
CA SER A 68 -2.32 -7.48 -12.04
C SER A 68 -1.74 -6.76 -10.85
N ILE A 69 -2.61 -6.40 -9.90
CA ILE A 69 -2.24 -5.62 -8.73
C ILE A 69 -2.55 -6.42 -7.48
N GLU A 70 -1.60 -6.48 -6.57
CA GLU A 70 -1.77 -7.06 -5.24
C GLU A 70 -1.49 -5.98 -4.21
N ILE A 71 -2.36 -5.89 -3.20
CA ILE A 71 -2.23 -4.89 -2.14
C ILE A 71 -2.02 -5.62 -0.82
N THR A 72 -0.98 -5.24 -0.09
CA THR A 72 -0.67 -5.85 1.21
C THR A 72 -0.53 -4.76 2.26
N GLY A 73 -1.27 -4.90 3.36
CA GLY A 73 -1.19 -3.99 4.50
C GLY A 73 -0.37 -4.61 5.62
N HIS A 74 0.33 -3.76 6.35
CA HIS A 74 1.18 -4.16 7.49
C HIS A 74 0.97 -3.20 8.64
N THR A 75 1.11 -3.71 9.87
CA THR A 75 1.03 -2.90 11.08
C THR A 75 2.33 -3.01 11.87
N PRO A 76 2.64 -2.01 12.72
CA PRO A 76 3.69 -2.18 13.70
C PRO A 76 3.27 -3.17 14.79
N GLU A 77 4.24 -3.70 15.52
CA GLU A 77 3.97 -4.52 16.68
C GLU A 77 3.28 -3.67 17.76
N GLY A 78 2.37 -4.27 18.50
CA GLY A 78 1.67 -3.59 19.58
C GLY A 78 0.27 -3.10 19.20
N VAL A 79 -0.13 -3.25 17.97
CA VAL A 79 -1.47 -2.89 17.52
C VAL A 79 -2.45 -4.00 17.92
N ASP A 80 -3.61 -3.61 18.44
CA ASP A 80 -4.67 -4.58 18.72
C ASP A 80 -5.19 -5.17 17.42
N ASP A 81 -5.33 -6.49 17.39
CA ASP A 81 -5.85 -7.21 16.23
C ASP A 81 -5.15 -6.78 14.93
N PRO A 82 -3.84 -7.04 14.82
CA PRO A 82 -3.07 -6.57 13.65
C PRO A 82 -3.56 -7.17 12.33
N TRP A 83 -4.08 -8.38 12.35
CA TRP A 83 -4.61 -9.02 11.14
C TRP A 83 -5.81 -8.28 10.58
N SER A 84 -6.78 -7.95 11.43
CA SER A 84 -7.96 -7.20 11.03
C SER A 84 -7.58 -5.77 10.61
N MET A 85 -6.70 -5.14 11.36
CA MET A 85 -6.26 -3.77 11.06
C MET A 85 -5.57 -3.69 9.71
N SER A 86 -4.65 -4.60 9.44
CA SER A 86 -3.92 -4.58 8.16
C SER A 86 -4.83 -4.90 6.99
N ALA A 87 -5.82 -5.76 7.17
CA ALA A 87 -6.81 -6.04 6.13
C ALA A 87 -7.64 -4.80 5.82
N LYS A 88 -8.04 -4.04 6.85
CA LYS A 88 -8.76 -2.78 6.65
C LYS A 88 -7.92 -1.76 5.92
N GLN A 89 -6.62 -1.68 6.22
CA GLN A 89 -5.70 -0.79 5.52
C GLN A 89 -5.68 -1.11 4.03
N SER A 90 -5.56 -2.38 3.68
CA SER A 90 -5.52 -2.81 2.28
C SER A 90 -6.83 -2.51 1.57
N ALA A 91 -7.96 -2.70 2.24
CA ALA A 91 -9.27 -2.40 1.66
C ALA A 91 -9.42 -0.90 1.37
N LEU A 92 -8.93 -0.04 2.25
CA LEU A 92 -8.95 1.41 2.04
C LEU A 92 -8.10 1.81 0.84
N VAL A 93 -6.93 1.21 0.70
CA VAL A 93 -6.05 1.44 -0.45
C VAL A 93 -6.76 1.01 -1.75
N PHE A 94 -7.39 -0.16 -1.72
CA PHE A 94 -8.15 -0.67 -2.86
C PHE A 94 -9.23 0.32 -3.29
N ASP A 95 -10.05 0.78 -2.35
CA ASP A 95 -11.11 1.73 -2.66
C ASP A 95 -10.56 3.01 -3.29
N GLU A 96 -9.43 3.48 -2.80
CA GLU A 96 -8.86 4.73 -3.28
C GLU A 96 -8.24 4.60 -4.67
N ILE A 97 -7.56 3.49 -4.97
CA ILE A 97 -6.97 3.34 -6.31
C ILE A 97 -8.04 3.16 -7.39
N LEU A 98 -9.19 2.61 -7.04
CA LEU A 98 -10.31 2.56 -7.98
C LEU A 98 -10.75 3.96 -8.39
N LYS A 99 -10.74 4.92 -7.45
CA LYS A 99 -11.08 6.32 -7.74
C LYS A 99 -10.06 6.96 -8.68
N SER A 100 -8.84 6.46 -8.72
CA SER A 100 -7.79 6.96 -9.61
C SER A 100 -7.89 6.40 -11.03
N GLY A 101 -8.82 5.48 -11.28
CA GLY A 101 -9.03 4.91 -12.61
C GLY A 101 -8.54 3.48 -12.79
N VAL A 102 -7.99 2.86 -11.74
CA VAL A 102 -7.62 1.45 -11.80
C VAL A 102 -8.89 0.61 -11.90
N GLN A 103 -8.91 -0.37 -12.78
CA GLN A 103 -10.06 -1.24 -12.94
C GLN A 103 -10.06 -2.33 -11.88
N GLU A 104 -11.23 -2.58 -11.30
CA GLU A 104 -11.38 -3.58 -10.24
C GLU A 104 -10.84 -4.95 -10.67
N SER A 105 -11.06 -5.34 -11.91
CA SER A 105 -10.63 -6.63 -12.44
C SER A 105 -9.10 -6.81 -12.45
N GLN A 106 -8.34 -5.73 -12.32
CA GLN A 106 -6.88 -5.80 -12.28
C GLN A 106 -6.37 -6.11 -10.87
N VAL A 107 -7.18 -5.88 -9.85
CA VAL A 107 -6.77 -6.18 -8.49
C VAL A 107 -7.14 -7.63 -8.18
N VAL A 108 -6.13 -8.45 -7.92
CA VAL A 108 -6.31 -9.88 -7.75
C VAL A 108 -6.15 -10.36 -6.31
N LYS A 109 -5.51 -9.58 -5.46
CA LYS A 109 -5.33 -9.94 -4.05
C LYS A 109 -5.33 -8.70 -3.18
N ILE A 110 -6.01 -8.79 -2.05
CA ILE A 110 -6.01 -7.80 -0.97
C ILE A 110 -5.63 -8.56 0.28
N ILE A 111 -4.48 -8.23 0.86
CA ILE A 111 -3.84 -9.04 1.90
C ILE A 111 -3.62 -8.20 3.15
N GLY A 112 -3.99 -8.77 4.30
CA GLY A 112 -3.59 -8.23 5.61
C GLY A 112 -2.49 -9.09 6.19
N ALA A 113 -1.27 -8.59 6.26
CA ALA A 113 -0.12 -9.34 6.76
C ALA A 113 0.12 -9.14 8.26
N GLY A 114 -0.69 -8.29 8.91
CA GLY A 114 -0.52 -8.00 10.34
C GLY A 114 0.84 -7.41 10.62
N ASP A 115 1.43 -7.84 11.74
CA ASP A 115 2.76 -7.42 12.16
C ASP A 115 3.84 -8.47 11.86
N SER A 116 3.52 -9.44 10.99
CA SER A 116 4.37 -10.61 10.76
C SER A 116 5.61 -10.33 9.93
N ILE A 117 5.62 -9.24 9.14
CA ILE A 117 6.73 -8.93 8.24
C ILE A 117 7.11 -7.45 8.44
N PRO A 118 7.84 -7.11 9.51
CA PRO A 118 8.21 -5.72 9.74
C PRO A 118 9.24 -5.22 8.72
N LEU A 119 9.08 -3.97 8.30
CA LEU A 119 10.08 -3.31 7.45
C LEU A 119 11.40 -3.17 8.20
N ASP A 120 11.31 -2.82 9.48
CA ASP A 120 12.46 -2.72 10.38
C ASP A 120 12.31 -3.76 11.49
N ALA A 121 12.96 -4.90 11.29
CA ALA A 121 12.85 -6.03 12.23
C ALA A 121 13.51 -5.75 13.56
N GLU A 122 14.44 -4.78 13.63
CA GLU A 122 15.09 -4.40 14.90
C GLU A 122 14.20 -3.48 15.72
N LYS A 123 13.26 -2.80 15.09
CA LYS A 123 12.32 -1.89 15.75
C LYS A 123 10.91 -2.21 15.30
N PRO A 124 10.38 -3.38 15.69
CA PRO A 124 9.08 -3.83 15.15
C PRO A 124 7.90 -2.94 15.54
N GLY A 125 8.03 -2.16 16.61
CA GLY A 125 7.00 -1.21 17.02
C GLY A 125 7.10 0.16 16.36
N ASP A 126 8.12 0.40 15.56
CA ASP A 126 8.33 1.71 14.93
C ASP A 126 7.20 2.01 13.94
N MET A 127 6.85 3.30 13.85
CA MET A 127 5.76 3.77 13.00
C MET A 127 5.99 3.44 11.52
N LYS A 128 7.23 3.32 11.07
CA LYS A 128 7.51 2.97 9.67
C LYS A 128 7.01 1.57 9.30
N ASN A 129 6.69 0.74 10.28
CA ASN A 129 6.09 -0.58 10.03
C ASN A 129 4.60 -0.50 9.77
N ARG A 130 3.97 0.67 9.96
CA ARG A 130 2.62 0.93 9.50
C ARG A 130 2.70 1.35 8.04
N ARG A 131 2.45 0.40 7.17
CA ARG A 131 2.71 0.58 5.75
C ARG A 131 1.79 -0.27 4.90
N PHE A 132 1.80 0.01 3.60
CA PHE A 132 1.17 -0.90 2.65
C PHE A 132 2.05 -1.00 1.41
N GLU A 133 1.88 -2.08 0.69
CA GLU A 133 2.62 -2.35 -0.53
C GLU A 133 1.64 -2.56 -1.67
N ILE A 134 2.03 -2.06 -2.85
CA ILE A 134 1.30 -2.36 -4.09
C ILE A 134 2.29 -3.06 -5.01
N LEU A 135 1.97 -4.29 -5.37
CA LEU A 135 2.76 -5.04 -6.34
C LEU A 135 2.04 -5.00 -7.69
N ILE A 136 2.71 -4.45 -8.69
CA ILE A 136 2.23 -4.53 -10.06
C ILE A 136 2.93 -5.75 -10.67
N ARG A 137 2.17 -6.80 -10.83
CA ARG A 137 2.69 -8.06 -11.36
C ARG A 137 2.63 -8.00 -12.88
N THR A 138 3.78 -7.99 -13.51
CA THR A 138 3.90 -7.93 -14.97
C THR A 138 4.19 -9.29 -15.59
N LYS A 139 4.52 -10.27 -14.75
CA LYS A 139 4.73 -11.65 -15.20
C LYS A 139 3.61 -12.51 -14.66
N PRO A 140 3.09 -13.45 -15.47
CA PRO A 140 2.03 -14.32 -14.97
C PRO A 140 2.52 -15.18 -13.82
N GLU A 141 1.62 -15.48 -12.90
CA GLU A 141 1.87 -16.38 -11.81
C GLU A 141 1.87 -17.80 -12.38
N GLU A 142 2.90 -18.56 -12.08
CA GLU A 142 3.01 -19.95 -12.55
C GLU A 142 2.37 -20.94 -11.60
#